data_417d35ced007c58d87b1247032bd7847
#
_entry.id   417d35ced007c58d87b1247032bd7847
#
_cell.length_a   1.000
_cell.length_b   1.000
_cell.length_c   1.000
_cell.angle_alpha   90.00
_cell.angle_beta   90.00
_cell.angle_gamma   90.00
#
_symmetry.space_group_name_H-M   'P 1'
#
loop_
_entity.id
_entity.type
_entity.pdbx_description
1 polymer ?
#
loop_
_entity_poly.entity_id
_entity_poly.type
_entity_poly.pdbx_seq_one_letter_code
_entity_poly.pdbx_strand_id
1 'polypeptide(L)'
;MTKRKKNKPSSPAEIAARRAQLQDARAEAQRLKDQGAEVATDPRTGEITGAFKPDVVTMMARAGEIDASEESAVRRFEGLLAKADVGPGSALGSLDRVHGGDLGDRGIGAHIDAAKALIQRQTRMDPLTWAILRDLCAGNLLTDRWRPVIVKATGETNPKAQAGIIRQAFRVLAVVEEQIKRGKPANDDRPPDAEISLAG
;
A
#
# COMPACT_ATOMS: atom_id res chain seq x y z
N MET A 1 3.18 -49.18 -2.70
CA MET A 1 2.21 -49.19 -3.80
C MET A 1 0.90 -48.51 -3.35
N THR A 2 0.73 -47.25 -3.70
CA THR A 2 -0.46 -46.45 -3.33
C THR A 2 -1.58 -46.69 -4.34
N LYS A 3 -2.70 -47.29 -3.90
CA LYS A 3 -3.88 -47.51 -4.73
C LYS A 3 -4.48 -46.19 -5.16
N ARG A 4 -4.40 -45.85 -6.45
CA ARG A 4 -5.14 -44.75 -7.08
C ARG A 4 -6.64 -44.99 -6.87
N LYS A 5 -7.32 -44.14 -6.07
CA LYS A 5 -8.79 -44.13 -6.00
C LYS A 5 -9.35 -43.81 -7.41
N LYS A 6 -10.03 -44.74 -8.03
CA LYS A 6 -10.79 -44.54 -9.26
C LYS A 6 -11.90 -43.54 -8.94
N ASN A 7 -11.87 -42.35 -9.53
CA ASN A 7 -12.97 -41.40 -9.44
C ASN A 7 -14.22 -42.06 -10.06
N LYS A 8 -15.24 -42.23 -9.24
CA LYS A 8 -16.57 -42.62 -9.72
C LYS A 8 -17.08 -41.54 -10.68
N PRO A 9 -17.72 -41.94 -11.81
CA PRO A 9 -18.35 -40.95 -12.69
C PRO A 9 -19.44 -40.21 -11.91
N SER A 10 -19.44 -38.88 -11.97
CA SER A 10 -20.43 -38.02 -11.30
C SER A 10 -21.80 -38.28 -11.87
N SER A 11 -22.83 -38.36 -11.04
CA SER A 11 -24.22 -38.54 -11.48
C SER A 11 -24.69 -37.34 -12.33
N PRO A 12 -25.67 -37.51 -13.24
CA PRO A 12 -26.22 -36.38 -14.01
C PRO A 12 -26.72 -35.24 -13.13
N ALA A 13 -27.25 -35.55 -11.94
CA ALA A 13 -27.72 -34.58 -10.96
C ALA A 13 -26.53 -33.77 -10.36
N GLU A 14 -25.41 -34.43 -10.04
CA GLU A 14 -24.19 -33.75 -9.57
C GLU A 14 -23.57 -32.83 -10.64
N ILE A 15 -23.59 -33.25 -11.90
CA ILE A 15 -23.15 -32.46 -13.03
C ILE A 15 -24.02 -31.20 -13.20
N ALA A 16 -25.34 -31.34 -13.07
CA ALA A 16 -26.26 -30.22 -13.17
C ALA A 16 -26.11 -29.26 -12.00
N ALA A 17 -25.98 -29.75 -10.77
CA ALA A 17 -25.74 -28.95 -9.59
C ALA A 17 -24.40 -28.14 -9.69
N ARG A 18 -23.33 -28.77 -10.18
CA ARG A 18 -22.04 -28.11 -10.39
C ARG A 18 -22.10 -27.04 -11.48
N ARG A 19 -22.87 -27.24 -12.54
CA ARG A 19 -23.11 -26.23 -13.58
C ARG A 19 -23.87 -25.03 -13.02
N ALA A 20 -24.89 -25.24 -12.19
CA ALA A 20 -25.64 -24.18 -11.54
C ALA A 20 -24.71 -23.36 -10.61
N GLN A 21 -23.91 -24.00 -9.76
CA GLN A 21 -22.93 -23.31 -8.90
C GLN A 21 -21.92 -22.47 -9.69
N LEU A 22 -21.44 -22.98 -10.84
CA LEU A 22 -20.52 -22.22 -11.70
C LEU A 22 -21.21 -21.01 -12.35
N GLN A 23 -22.48 -21.10 -12.70
CA GLN A 23 -23.25 -19.98 -13.24
C GLN A 23 -23.47 -18.92 -12.17
N ASP A 24 -23.84 -19.30 -10.96
CA ASP A 24 -24.01 -18.38 -9.84
C ASP A 24 -22.69 -17.69 -9.48
N ALA A 25 -21.58 -18.44 -9.42
CA ALA A 25 -20.25 -17.85 -9.17
C ALA A 25 -19.83 -16.85 -10.27
N ARG A 26 -20.15 -17.14 -11.55
CA ARG A 26 -19.89 -16.19 -12.65
C ARG A 26 -20.73 -14.93 -12.56
N ALA A 27 -21.99 -15.06 -12.20
CA ALA A 27 -22.89 -13.91 -12.01
C ALA A 27 -22.39 -13.02 -10.85
N GLU A 28 -21.98 -13.64 -9.76
CA GLU A 28 -21.40 -12.94 -8.62
C GLU A 28 -20.06 -12.27 -8.98
N ALA A 29 -19.18 -12.95 -9.72
CA ALA A 29 -17.95 -12.38 -10.23
C ALA A 29 -18.20 -11.15 -11.10
N GLN A 30 -19.23 -11.20 -11.96
CA GLN A 30 -19.58 -10.05 -12.79
C GLN A 30 -20.10 -8.88 -11.95
N ARG A 31 -20.98 -9.14 -10.98
CA ARG A 31 -21.46 -8.09 -10.04
C ARG A 31 -20.30 -7.41 -9.29
N LEU A 32 -19.33 -8.19 -8.82
CA LEU A 32 -18.16 -7.65 -8.13
C LEU A 32 -17.28 -6.82 -9.06
N LYS A 33 -17.11 -7.24 -10.32
CA LYS A 33 -16.41 -6.46 -11.36
C LYS A 33 -17.13 -5.15 -11.66
N ASP A 34 -18.46 -5.17 -11.80
CA ASP A 34 -19.28 -3.99 -12.02
C ASP A 34 -19.18 -2.99 -10.85
N GLN A 35 -18.90 -3.49 -9.64
CA GLN A 35 -18.59 -2.69 -8.45
C GLN A 35 -17.12 -2.25 -8.38
N GLY A 36 -16.32 -2.49 -9.42
CA GLY A 36 -14.92 -2.12 -9.49
C GLY A 36 -13.98 -3.04 -8.70
N ALA A 37 -14.43 -4.22 -8.30
CA ALA A 37 -13.56 -5.21 -7.66
C ALA A 37 -12.82 -6.06 -8.70
N GLU A 38 -11.60 -6.46 -8.37
CA GLU A 38 -10.87 -7.49 -9.09
C GLU A 38 -11.24 -8.85 -8.54
N VAL A 39 -11.55 -9.76 -9.45
CA VAL A 39 -11.97 -11.11 -9.09
C VAL A 39 -10.91 -12.09 -9.59
N ALA A 40 -10.26 -12.77 -8.65
CA ALA A 40 -9.39 -13.89 -8.94
C ALA A 40 -10.27 -15.16 -9.09
N THR A 41 -10.07 -15.90 -10.18
CA THR A 41 -10.77 -17.16 -10.43
C THR A 41 -9.78 -18.29 -10.62
N ASP A 42 -10.10 -19.47 -10.15
CA ASP A 42 -9.34 -20.68 -10.42
C ASP A 42 -9.40 -20.98 -11.94
N PRO A 43 -8.26 -21.06 -12.65
CA PRO A 43 -8.24 -21.29 -14.09
C PRO A 43 -8.81 -22.65 -14.50
N ARG A 44 -8.91 -23.63 -13.57
CA ARG A 44 -9.42 -24.97 -13.83
C ARG A 44 -10.92 -25.10 -13.59
N THR A 45 -11.42 -24.46 -12.54
CA THR A 45 -12.82 -24.59 -12.11
C THR A 45 -13.66 -23.39 -12.50
N GLY A 46 -13.03 -22.21 -12.70
CA GLY A 46 -13.72 -20.95 -12.89
C GLY A 46 -14.37 -20.42 -11.60
N GLU A 47 -14.11 -21.05 -10.47
CA GLU A 47 -14.61 -20.62 -9.17
C GLU A 47 -13.88 -19.35 -8.70
N ILE A 48 -14.61 -18.48 -7.99
CA ILE A 48 -14.02 -17.27 -7.40
C ILE A 48 -13.13 -17.71 -6.24
N THR A 49 -11.82 -17.44 -6.36
CA THR A 49 -10.84 -17.70 -5.30
C THR A 49 -10.61 -16.47 -4.42
N GLY A 50 -11.00 -15.30 -4.90
CA GLY A 50 -10.91 -14.06 -4.15
C GLY A 50 -11.49 -12.89 -4.93
N ALA A 51 -11.94 -11.88 -4.21
CA ALA A 51 -12.33 -10.59 -4.77
C ALA A 51 -11.73 -9.49 -3.91
N PHE A 52 -11.07 -8.52 -4.53
CA PHE A 52 -10.49 -7.39 -3.83
C PHE A 52 -10.75 -6.09 -4.61
N LYS A 53 -11.01 -5.04 -3.89
CA LYS A 53 -11.08 -3.70 -4.51
C LYS A 53 -9.65 -3.21 -4.70
N PRO A 54 -9.26 -2.77 -5.90
CA PRO A 54 -7.95 -2.17 -6.12
C PRO A 54 -7.82 -0.93 -5.24
N ASP A 55 -6.65 -0.74 -4.67
CA ASP A 55 -6.35 0.47 -3.93
C ASP A 55 -6.06 1.65 -4.87
N VAL A 56 -5.98 2.86 -4.30
CA VAL A 56 -5.77 4.09 -5.07
C VAL A 56 -4.45 4.07 -5.86
N VAL A 57 -3.41 3.44 -5.34
CA VAL A 57 -2.09 3.33 -6.01
C VAL A 57 -2.23 2.49 -7.27
N THR A 58 -2.82 1.29 -7.16
CA THR A 58 -3.09 0.40 -8.30
C THR A 58 -3.98 1.08 -9.34
N MET A 59 -5.01 1.81 -8.91
CA MET A 59 -5.90 2.54 -9.82
C MET A 59 -5.16 3.64 -10.58
N MET A 60 -4.34 4.44 -9.90
CA MET A 60 -3.56 5.52 -10.51
C MET A 60 -2.48 4.97 -11.46
N ALA A 61 -1.81 3.87 -11.09
CA ALA A 61 -0.83 3.22 -11.97
C ALA A 61 -1.47 2.71 -13.27
N ARG A 62 -2.64 2.08 -13.20
CA ARG A 62 -3.39 1.62 -14.38
C ARG A 62 -3.90 2.77 -15.25
N ALA A 63 -4.28 3.88 -14.63
CA ALA A 63 -4.69 5.08 -15.36
C ALA A 63 -3.49 5.82 -15.99
N GLY A 64 -2.24 5.39 -15.71
CA GLY A 64 -1.04 6.10 -16.15
C GLY A 64 -0.82 7.43 -15.44
N GLU A 65 -1.45 7.64 -14.29
CA GLU A 65 -1.34 8.85 -13.50
C GLU A 65 -0.09 8.89 -12.63
N ILE A 66 0.43 7.71 -12.31
CA ILE A 66 1.71 7.52 -11.61
C ILE A 66 2.55 6.49 -12.39
N ASP A 67 3.86 6.61 -12.28
CA ASP A 67 4.80 5.69 -12.91
C ASP A 67 5.19 4.52 -11.98
N ALA A 68 5.93 3.54 -12.53
CA ALA A 68 6.36 2.36 -11.79
C ALA A 68 7.33 2.69 -10.63
N SER A 69 8.06 3.80 -10.72
CA SER A 69 8.95 4.27 -9.65
C SER A 69 8.14 4.84 -8.49
N GLU A 70 7.12 5.63 -8.79
CA GLU A 70 6.19 6.21 -7.82
C GLU A 70 5.39 5.09 -7.12
N GLU A 71 4.86 4.12 -7.87
CA GLU A 71 4.19 2.95 -7.30
C GLU A 71 5.11 2.16 -6.37
N SER A 72 6.33 1.85 -6.82
CA SER A 72 7.32 1.10 -6.04
C SER A 72 7.72 1.85 -4.76
N ALA A 73 7.83 3.19 -4.81
CA ALA A 73 8.13 4.02 -3.65
C ALA A 73 7.01 3.92 -2.60
N VAL A 74 5.74 4.03 -3.02
CA VAL A 74 4.58 3.92 -2.12
C VAL A 74 4.50 2.54 -1.48
N ARG A 75 4.65 1.47 -2.26
CA ARG A 75 4.63 0.09 -1.73
C ARG A 75 5.75 -0.16 -0.72
N ARG A 76 6.93 0.39 -0.96
CA ARG A 76 8.04 0.31 0.00
C ARG A 76 7.74 1.07 1.27
N PHE A 77 7.17 2.26 1.17
CA PHE A 77 6.80 3.08 2.30
C PHE A 77 5.71 2.41 3.16
N GLU A 78 4.68 1.84 2.52
CA GLU A 78 3.65 1.03 3.17
C GLU A 78 4.27 -0.16 3.94
N GLY A 79 5.20 -0.87 3.32
CA GLY A 79 5.94 -1.96 3.96
C GLY A 79 6.81 -1.52 5.14
N LEU A 80 7.36 -0.30 5.11
CA LEU A 80 8.11 0.26 6.24
C LEU A 80 7.19 0.63 7.40
N LEU A 81 6.03 1.24 7.12
CA LEU A 81 5.03 1.55 8.15
C LEU A 81 4.52 0.29 8.83
N ALA A 82 4.22 -0.76 8.03
CA ALA A 82 3.78 -2.05 8.58
C ALA A 82 4.85 -2.69 9.47
N LYS A 83 6.13 -2.61 9.07
CA LYS A 83 7.25 -3.14 9.87
C LYS A 83 7.53 -2.33 11.13
N ALA A 84 7.38 -1.01 11.06
CA ALA A 84 7.57 -0.14 12.21
C ALA A 84 6.36 -0.16 13.17
N ASP A 85 5.30 -0.94 12.83
CA ASP A 85 4.05 -1.03 13.59
C ASP A 85 3.44 0.36 13.90
N VAL A 86 3.55 1.27 12.95
CA VAL A 86 3.02 2.64 13.06
C VAL A 86 1.56 2.64 12.60
N GLY A 87 0.69 1.95 13.35
CA GLY A 87 -0.77 1.99 13.17
C GLY A 87 -1.44 2.89 14.21
N PRO A 88 -2.70 3.32 14.01
CA PRO A 88 -3.48 3.99 15.04
C PRO A 88 -3.76 3.00 16.19
N GLY A 89 -2.88 2.96 17.18
CA GLY A 89 -2.88 2.00 18.29
C GLY A 89 -1.57 1.27 18.47
N SER A 90 -0.57 1.55 17.63
CA SER A 90 0.76 1.01 17.79
C SER A 90 1.48 1.75 18.91
N ALA A 91 1.85 1.14 19.68
CA ALA A 91 2.91 0.47 20.38
C ALA A 91 4.18 1.29 20.71
N LEU A 92 4.15 2.61 20.69
CA LEU A 92 4.85 3.31 21.78
C LEU A 92 4.18 3.00 23.14
N GLY A 93 2.93 2.52 23.12
CA GLY A 93 2.21 1.97 24.25
C GLY A 93 2.32 0.45 24.43
N SER A 94 2.95 -0.29 23.52
CA SER A 94 3.09 -1.75 23.63
C SER A 94 4.50 -2.23 23.93
N LEU A 95 5.41 -1.33 24.28
CA LEU A 95 6.64 -1.75 24.99
C LEU A 95 6.33 -2.56 26.26
N ASP A 96 5.15 -2.33 26.86
CA ASP A 96 4.66 -3.15 27.99
C ASP A 96 4.04 -4.51 27.57
N ARG A 97 3.78 -4.74 26.27
CA ARG A 97 3.23 -6.02 25.77
C ARG A 97 4.27 -7.00 25.24
N VAL A 98 5.53 -6.67 25.26
CA VAL A 98 6.63 -7.59 24.94
C VAL A 98 6.93 -8.51 26.15
N HIS A 99 5.89 -8.94 26.86
CA HIS A 99 6.00 -10.04 27.81
C HIS A 99 5.41 -11.29 27.15
N GLY A 100 6.30 -12.10 26.51
CA GLY A 100 6.03 -13.50 26.30
C GLY A 100 5.79 -14.01 24.87
N GLY A 101 6.14 -13.28 23.84
CA GLY A 101 6.25 -13.83 22.48
C GLY A 101 7.71 -13.83 22.05
N ASP A 102 8.18 -14.94 21.54
CA ASP A 102 9.54 -15.18 21.00
C ASP A 102 9.82 -14.32 19.74
N LEU A 103 9.74 -12.99 19.90
CA LEU A 103 10.32 -12.02 18.97
C LEU A 103 11.81 -12.00 19.26
N GLY A 104 12.53 -13.03 18.78
CA GLY A 104 13.97 -13.07 18.88
C GLY A 104 14.59 -11.75 18.40
N ASP A 105 15.83 -11.46 18.82
CA ASP A 105 16.62 -10.25 18.52
C ASP A 105 16.50 -9.71 17.08
N ARG A 106 16.19 -10.58 16.11
CA ARG A 106 15.94 -10.24 14.71
C ARG A 106 14.68 -9.42 14.48
N GLY A 107 13.62 -9.61 15.28
CA GLY A 107 12.37 -8.85 15.17
C GLY A 107 12.55 -7.40 15.64
N ILE A 108 13.21 -7.20 16.76
CA ILE A 108 13.47 -5.87 17.34
C ILE A 108 14.38 -5.05 16.41
N GLY A 109 15.43 -5.67 15.85
CA GLY A 109 16.31 -5.02 14.88
C GLY A 109 15.55 -4.50 13.66
N ALA A 110 14.65 -5.31 13.09
CA ALA A 110 13.87 -4.92 11.92
C ALA A 110 12.91 -3.75 12.19
N HIS A 111 12.34 -3.64 13.39
CA HIS A 111 11.52 -2.49 13.81
C HIS A 111 12.35 -1.21 13.93
N ILE A 112 13.52 -1.31 14.55
CA ILE A 112 14.44 -0.18 14.70
C ILE A 112 14.91 0.32 13.33
N ASP A 113 15.26 -0.56 12.42
CA ASP A 113 15.71 -0.21 11.08
C ASP A 113 14.58 0.42 10.25
N ALA A 114 13.36 -0.09 10.37
CA ALA A 114 12.19 0.50 9.73
C ALA A 114 11.88 1.89 10.29
N ALA A 115 11.97 2.07 11.61
CA ALA A 115 11.78 3.37 12.25
C ALA A 115 12.83 4.40 11.81
N LYS A 116 14.12 4.02 11.77
CA LYS A 116 15.19 4.87 11.24
C LYS A 116 14.95 5.24 9.78
N ALA A 117 14.54 4.28 8.95
CA ALA A 117 14.22 4.52 7.56
C ALA A 117 13.04 5.48 7.38
N LEU A 118 12.03 5.43 8.25
CA LEU A 118 10.91 6.38 8.26
C LEU A 118 11.34 7.78 8.69
N ILE A 119 12.14 7.90 9.75
CA ILE A 119 12.70 9.20 10.19
C ILE A 119 13.52 9.84 9.07
N GLN A 120 14.34 9.04 8.37
CA GLN A 120 15.14 9.54 7.25
C GLN A 120 14.27 10.12 6.12
N ARG A 121 13.08 9.59 5.89
CA ARG A 121 12.11 10.11 4.91
C ARG A 121 11.40 11.34 5.43
N GLN A 122 10.96 11.29 6.68
CA GLN A 122 10.30 12.41 7.34
C GLN A 122 11.15 13.70 7.29
N THR A 123 12.45 13.59 7.55
CA THR A 123 13.36 14.74 7.54
C THR A 123 13.60 15.35 6.15
N ARG A 124 13.18 14.65 5.08
CA ARG A 124 13.32 15.09 3.68
C ARG A 124 12.03 15.57 3.04
N MET A 125 10.93 15.52 3.76
CA MET A 125 9.61 15.91 3.27
C MET A 125 9.07 17.08 4.09
N ASP A 126 8.18 17.86 3.47
CA ASP A 126 7.39 18.82 4.24
C ASP A 126 6.40 18.09 5.16
N PRO A 127 6.02 18.72 6.30
CA PRO A 127 5.17 18.07 7.31
C PRO A 127 3.80 17.65 6.79
N LEU A 128 3.22 18.39 5.83
CA LEU A 128 1.90 18.10 5.26
C LEU A 128 1.95 16.86 4.38
N THR A 129 2.90 16.80 3.45
CA THR A 129 3.12 15.62 2.59
C THR A 129 3.41 14.37 3.43
N TRP A 130 4.25 14.50 4.45
CA TRP A 130 4.52 13.41 5.38
C TRP A 130 3.25 12.91 6.07
N ALA A 131 2.42 13.82 6.62
CA ALA A 131 1.18 13.46 7.29
C ALA A 131 0.20 12.74 6.35
N ILE A 132 0.05 13.25 5.12
CA ILE A 132 -0.79 12.63 4.09
C ILE A 132 -0.30 11.20 3.78
N LEU A 133 0.98 11.04 3.46
CA LEU A 133 1.54 9.74 3.09
C LEU A 133 1.42 8.73 4.24
N ARG A 134 1.74 9.15 5.46
CA ARG A 134 1.63 8.30 6.64
C ARG A 134 0.20 7.83 6.85
N ASP A 135 -0.76 8.74 6.83
CA ASP A 135 -2.16 8.42 7.11
C ASP A 135 -2.79 7.59 5.96
N LEU A 136 -2.39 7.83 4.70
CA LEU A 136 -2.79 7.00 3.57
C LEU A 136 -2.25 5.57 3.67
N CYS A 137 -0.95 5.44 3.84
CA CYS A 137 -0.29 4.13 3.83
C CYS A 137 -0.51 3.33 5.13
N ALA A 138 -1.04 3.95 6.18
CA ALA A 138 -1.46 3.26 7.41
C ALA A 138 -2.81 2.52 7.27
N GLY A 139 -3.15 2.01 6.06
CA GLY A 139 -4.35 1.22 5.79
C GLY A 139 -5.52 1.99 5.16
N ASN A 140 -5.28 3.22 4.67
CA ASN A 140 -6.30 4.05 4.03
C ASN A 140 -6.16 4.15 2.49
N LEU A 141 -5.32 3.32 1.87
CA LEU A 141 -5.15 3.29 0.41
C LEU A 141 -6.37 2.73 -0.34
N LEU A 142 -7.29 2.06 0.34
CA LEU A 142 -8.52 1.55 -0.27
C LEU A 142 -9.38 2.67 -0.84
N THR A 143 -10.05 2.40 -1.96
CA THR A 143 -10.77 3.35 -2.80
C THR A 143 -11.71 4.31 -2.06
N ASP A 144 -12.30 3.86 -0.94
CA ASP A 144 -13.28 4.66 -0.20
C ASP A 144 -12.69 5.39 1.01
N ARG A 145 -11.43 5.13 1.38
CA ARG A 145 -10.81 5.62 2.63
C ARG A 145 -9.81 6.76 2.43
N TRP A 146 -9.22 6.90 1.26
CA TRP A 146 -8.20 7.89 1.02
C TRP A 146 -8.73 9.34 1.00
N ARG A 147 -9.96 9.56 0.49
CA ARG A 147 -10.55 10.90 0.39
C ARG A 147 -10.71 11.60 1.74
N PRO A 148 -11.28 10.97 2.78
CA PRO A 148 -11.34 11.55 4.11
C PRO A 148 -9.97 11.95 4.67
N VAL A 149 -8.90 11.22 4.36
CA VAL A 149 -7.52 11.58 4.76
C VAL A 149 -7.11 12.91 4.14
N ILE A 150 -7.35 13.09 2.83
CA ILE A 150 -7.01 14.34 2.14
C ILE A 150 -7.86 15.52 2.66
N VAL A 151 -9.17 15.31 2.82
CA VAL A 151 -10.07 16.35 3.39
C VAL A 151 -9.57 16.78 4.76
N LYS A 152 -9.24 15.83 5.63
CA LYS A 152 -8.74 16.10 6.98
C LYS A 152 -7.43 16.88 6.97
N ALA A 153 -6.52 16.55 6.05
CA ALA A 153 -5.18 17.15 5.99
C ALA A 153 -5.19 18.55 5.33
N THR A 154 -6.05 18.77 4.32
CA THR A 154 -5.98 19.95 3.45
C THR A 154 -7.26 20.78 3.40
N GLY A 155 -8.39 20.24 3.85
CA GLY A 155 -9.72 20.83 3.67
C GLY A 155 -10.27 20.73 2.24
N GLU A 156 -9.52 20.13 1.30
CA GLU A 156 -9.91 20.06 -0.11
C GLU A 156 -11.04 19.04 -0.33
N THR A 157 -12.14 19.46 -0.92
CA THR A 157 -13.32 18.62 -1.17
C THR A 157 -13.51 18.24 -2.64
N ASN A 158 -12.84 18.94 -3.56
CA ASN A 158 -12.92 18.65 -4.99
C ASN A 158 -12.19 17.34 -5.33
N PRO A 159 -12.86 16.30 -5.87
CA PRO A 159 -12.24 15.02 -6.17
C PRO A 159 -11.03 15.06 -7.11
N LYS A 160 -11.03 15.97 -8.09
CA LYS A 160 -9.90 16.15 -9.02
C LYS A 160 -8.69 16.77 -8.32
N ALA A 161 -8.93 17.77 -7.46
CA ALA A 161 -7.87 18.38 -6.68
C ALA A 161 -7.28 17.38 -5.66
N GLN A 162 -8.13 16.59 -4.99
CA GLN A 162 -7.69 15.52 -4.10
C GLN A 162 -6.78 14.49 -4.79
N ALA A 163 -7.16 14.04 -6.00
CA ALA A 163 -6.33 13.15 -6.80
C ALA A 163 -4.98 13.81 -7.19
N GLY A 164 -5.00 15.11 -7.48
CA GLY A 164 -3.78 15.89 -7.73
C GLY A 164 -2.84 15.94 -6.52
N ILE A 165 -3.39 16.14 -5.32
CA ILE A 165 -2.63 16.16 -4.06
C ILE A 165 -1.94 14.82 -3.81
N ILE A 166 -2.67 13.71 -3.99
CA ILE A 166 -2.11 12.36 -3.81
C ILE A 166 -0.98 12.11 -4.80
N ARG A 167 -1.19 12.41 -6.09
CA ARG A 167 -0.13 12.26 -7.11
C ARG A 167 1.11 13.05 -6.74
N GLN A 168 0.94 14.28 -6.30
CA GLN A 168 2.07 15.09 -5.85
C GLN A 168 2.79 14.46 -4.65
N ALA A 169 2.06 13.96 -3.67
CA ALA A 169 2.64 13.29 -2.52
C ALA A 169 3.44 12.03 -2.93
N PHE A 170 2.93 11.23 -3.87
CA PHE A 170 3.64 10.04 -4.38
C PHE A 170 4.92 10.42 -5.16
N ARG A 171 4.89 11.49 -5.96
CA ARG A 171 6.07 12.02 -6.64
C ARG A 171 7.15 12.49 -5.66
N VAL A 172 6.75 13.25 -4.65
CA VAL A 172 7.70 13.68 -3.61
C VAL A 172 8.35 12.48 -2.94
N LEU A 173 7.55 11.45 -2.60
CA LEU A 173 8.08 10.23 -2.01
C LEU A 173 9.08 9.53 -2.95
N ALA A 174 8.78 9.40 -4.23
CA ALA A 174 9.68 8.78 -5.20
C ALA A 174 11.02 9.55 -5.32
N VAL A 175 10.97 10.88 -5.34
CA VAL A 175 12.18 11.73 -5.34
C VAL A 175 13.00 11.51 -4.07
N VAL A 176 12.36 11.46 -2.91
CA VAL A 176 13.04 11.20 -1.63
C VAL A 176 13.68 9.80 -1.61
N GLU A 177 12.99 8.79 -2.12
CA GLU A 177 13.55 7.44 -2.26
C GLU A 177 14.80 7.43 -3.14
N GLU A 178 14.78 8.17 -4.22
CA GLU A 178 15.93 8.27 -5.12
C GLU A 178 17.10 9.03 -4.48
N GLN A 179 16.84 10.09 -3.73
CA GLN A 179 17.85 10.81 -2.95
C GLN A 179 18.52 9.91 -1.89
N ILE A 180 17.71 9.11 -1.19
CA ILE A 180 18.20 8.14 -0.21
C ILE A 180 19.09 7.10 -0.88
N LYS A 181 18.69 6.55 -2.02
CA LYS A 181 19.49 5.58 -2.79
C LYS A 181 20.84 6.15 -3.22
N ARG A 182 20.87 7.44 -3.60
CA ARG A 182 22.10 8.12 -4.03
C ARG A 182 22.99 8.56 -2.86
N GLY A 183 22.56 8.34 -1.63
CA GLY A 183 23.31 8.72 -0.44
C GLY A 183 23.41 10.25 -0.23
N LYS A 184 22.53 11.04 -0.89
CA LYS A 184 22.52 12.50 -0.72
C LYS A 184 22.05 12.88 0.68
N PRO A 185 22.74 13.79 1.39
CA PRO A 185 22.28 14.30 2.68
C PRO A 185 20.97 15.10 2.51
N ALA A 186 20.17 15.19 3.59
CA ALA A 186 18.86 15.84 3.58
C ALA A 186 18.86 17.34 3.25
N ASN A 187 20.01 18.00 3.26
CA ASN A 187 20.17 19.46 3.13
C ASN A 187 21.03 19.89 1.93
N ASP A 188 21.15 19.07 0.89
CA ASP A 188 22.01 19.41 -0.26
C ASP A 188 21.34 20.35 -1.28
N ASP A 189 20.11 20.80 -1.01
CA ASP A 189 19.39 21.81 -1.80
C ASP A 189 19.66 23.25 -1.31
N ARG A 190 20.69 23.45 -0.49
CA ARG A 190 21.18 24.81 -0.23
C ARG A 190 21.79 25.31 -1.53
N PRO A 191 21.30 26.44 -2.14
CA PRO A 191 21.90 26.96 -3.35
C PRO A 191 23.39 27.18 -3.09
N PRO A 192 24.28 26.76 -3.99
CA PRO A 192 25.66 27.15 -3.91
C PRO A 192 25.65 28.65 -4.11
N ASP A 193 26.28 29.40 -3.27
CA ASP A 193 26.43 30.87 -3.32
C ASP A 193 25.56 31.68 -2.35
N ALA A 194 25.91 31.50 -1.07
CA ALA A 194 25.88 32.60 -0.14
C ALA A 194 27.20 32.60 0.65
N GLU A 195 28.31 32.53 -0.06
CA GLU A 195 29.54 33.11 0.47
C GLU A 195 29.37 34.63 0.50
N ILE A 196 28.84 35.10 1.63
CA ILE A 196 28.89 36.50 1.97
C ILE A 196 30.39 36.81 2.12
N SER A 197 30.95 37.39 1.07
CA SER A 197 32.25 38.04 1.09
C SER A 197 32.23 39.15 2.15
N LEU A 198 32.64 38.82 3.36
CA LEU A 198 33.03 39.78 4.36
C LEU A 198 34.52 40.10 4.10
N ALA A 199 34.76 40.89 3.04
CA ALA A 199 36.00 41.59 2.82
C ALA A 199 35.69 43.09 2.76
N GLY A 200 36.07 43.82 3.78
CA GLY A 200 35.93 45.25 3.87
C GLY A 200 36.36 45.76 5.23
#